data_01eeea5253eacd142709fd117ef1cf9d
#
_entry.id   01eeea5253eacd142709fd117ef1cf9d
#
_cell.length_a   1.000
_cell.length_b   1.000
_cell.length_c   1.000
_cell.angle_alpha   90.00
_cell.angle_beta   90.00
_cell.angle_gamma   90.00
#
_symmetry.space_group_name_H-M   'P 1'
#
loop_
_entity.id
_entity.type
_entity.pdbx_description
1 polymer ?
#
loop_
_entity_poly.entity_id
_entity_poly.type
_entity_poly.pdbx_seq_one_letter_code
_entity_poly.pdbx_strand_id
1 'polypeptide(L)'
;MASTATRLATLARQLTVEHGLSGFTVDEVCERAGVSRRTFFNYFASKDDAVLGLSARGDTAAKEERETRFLAGGDPTSDRTSARLLDDLAELAIDRWTSAEVTVEHVREVQAVVEREPRLLTRCIERVLADERVDIELVERREGLPAGDLRAATAVSIMNALAGATFREFLAPANTDSLADILARRLAAARALLSHDLERTS
;
A
#
# COMPACT_ATOMS: atom_id res chain seq x y z
N MET A 1 -21.80 0.52 -0.56
CA MET A 1 -21.81 1.95 -0.12
C MET A 1 -20.36 2.29 0.24
N ALA A 2 -19.83 3.40 -0.26
CA ALA A 2 -18.47 3.85 0.10
C ALA A 2 -18.31 3.98 1.62
N SER A 3 -17.14 3.58 2.16
CA SER A 3 -16.87 3.68 3.59
C SER A 3 -16.81 5.15 4.03
N THR A 4 -16.99 5.41 5.32
CA THR A 4 -16.87 6.79 5.86
C THR A 4 -15.47 7.35 5.60
N ALA A 5 -14.43 6.52 5.66
CA ALA A 5 -13.06 6.91 5.34
C ALA A 5 -12.94 7.34 3.87
N THR A 6 -13.44 6.52 2.94
CA THR A 6 -13.44 6.82 1.49
C THR A 6 -14.14 8.13 1.20
N ARG A 7 -15.33 8.36 1.80
CA ARG A 7 -16.10 9.59 1.63
C ARG A 7 -15.35 10.83 2.14
N LEU A 8 -14.73 10.75 3.31
CA LEU A 8 -13.92 11.84 3.88
C LEU A 8 -12.71 12.16 3.00
N ALA A 9 -12.01 11.13 2.50
CA ALA A 9 -10.85 11.29 1.63
C ALA A 9 -11.25 11.93 0.29
N THR A 10 -12.32 11.48 -0.33
CA THR A 10 -12.83 12.07 -1.58
C THR A 10 -13.19 13.56 -1.42
N LEU A 11 -13.91 13.92 -0.34
CA LEU A 11 -14.25 15.31 -0.06
C LEU A 11 -13.00 16.17 0.21
N ALA A 12 -12.02 15.65 0.96
CA ALA A 12 -10.78 16.36 1.22
C ALA A 12 -9.99 16.61 -0.08
N ARG A 13 -9.93 15.64 -1.00
CA ARG A 13 -9.31 15.80 -2.33
C ARG A 13 -10.05 16.83 -3.18
N GLN A 14 -11.37 16.77 -3.25
CA GLN A 14 -12.17 17.74 -3.99
C GLN A 14 -11.90 19.17 -3.51
N LEU A 15 -11.95 19.41 -2.19
CA LEU A 15 -11.63 20.70 -1.59
C LEU A 15 -10.18 21.14 -1.87
N THR A 16 -9.24 20.21 -1.90
CA THR A 16 -7.85 20.52 -2.25
C THR A 16 -7.73 20.97 -3.71
N VAL A 17 -8.44 20.33 -4.62
CA VAL A 17 -8.46 20.72 -6.04
C VAL A 17 -9.15 22.07 -6.20
N GLU A 18 -10.23 22.34 -5.50
CA GLU A 18 -11.00 23.59 -5.61
C GLU A 18 -10.29 24.80 -4.97
N HIS A 19 -9.74 24.62 -3.77
CA HIS A 19 -9.28 25.73 -2.91
C HIS A 19 -7.81 25.67 -2.53
N GLY A 20 -7.09 24.63 -2.91
CA GLY A 20 -5.76 24.30 -2.42
C GLY A 20 -5.80 23.75 -1.00
N LEU A 21 -4.72 23.07 -0.59
CA LEU A 21 -4.66 22.41 0.72
C LEU A 21 -4.78 23.37 1.91
N SER A 22 -4.43 24.64 1.75
CA SER A 22 -4.58 25.69 2.77
C SER A 22 -5.96 26.37 2.78
N GLY A 23 -6.76 26.17 1.71
CA GLY A 23 -8.00 26.89 1.48
C GLY A 23 -9.24 26.29 2.14
N PHE A 24 -9.11 25.21 2.90
CA PHE A 24 -10.23 24.59 3.64
C PHE A 24 -9.80 24.05 5.01
N THR A 25 -10.76 23.76 5.86
CA THR A 25 -10.55 23.26 7.22
C THR A 25 -11.07 21.82 7.38
N VAL A 26 -10.62 21.12 8.43
CA VAL A 26 -11.17 19.81 8.80
C VAL A 26 -12.65 19.92 9.13
N ASP A 27 -13.08 21.04 9.69
CA ASP A 27 -14.48 21.26 10.06
C ASP A 27 -15.39 21.34 8.82
N GLU A 28 -14.95 21.97 7.73
CA GLU A 28 -15.67 21.97 6.44
C GLU A 28 -15.77 20.58 5.82
N VAL A 29 -14.70 19.76 5.91
CA VAL A 29 -14.76 18.36 5.47
C VAL A 29 -15.80 17.59 6.30
N CYS A 30 -15.79 17.78 7.62
CA CYS A 30 -16.73 17.13 8.53
C CYS A 30 -18.18 17.52 8.25
N GLU A 31 -18.44 18.82 8.05
CA GLU A 31 -19.78 19.36 7.73
C GLU A 31 -20.30 18.76 6.43
N ARG A 32 -19.52 18.81 5.34
CA ARG A 32 -19.90 18.21 4.04
C ARG A 32 -20.09 16.70 4.11
N ALA A 33 -19.31 16.01 4.96
CA ALA A 33 -19.44 14.58 5.18
C ALA A 33 -20.58 14.21 6.14
N GLY A 34 -21.17 15.15 6.86
CA GLY A 34 -22.19 14.88 7.88
C GLY A 34 -21.64 14.07 9.06
N VAL A 35 -20.37 14.30 9.47
CA VAL A 35 -19.74 13.60 10.58
C VAL A 35 -19.14 14.57 11.59
N SER A 36 -18.87 14.09 12.80
CA SER A 36 -18.18 14.88 13.81
C SER A 36 -16.68 14.98 13.55
N ARG A 37 -16.04 16.04 14.07
CA ARG A 37 -14.58 16.18 14.09
C ARG A 37 -13.88 14.98 14.76
N ARG A 38 -14.48 14.43 15.82
CA ARG A 38 -14.02 13.20 16.48
C ARG A 38 -14.04 12.00 15.51
N THR A 39 -15.08 11.91 14.69
CA THR A 39 -15.19 10.86 13.67
C THR A 39 -14.07 11.01 12.63
N PHE A 40 -13.77 12.23 12.18
CA PHE A 40 -12.66 12.49 11.27
C PHE A 40 -11.33 11.99 11.86
N PHE A 41 -10.98 12.42 13.07
CA PHE A 41 -9.74 12.03 13.72
C PHE A 41 -9.68 10.56 14.15
N ASN A 42 -10.79 9.85 14.13
CA ASN A 42 -10.78 8.40 14.22
C ASN A 42 -10.23 7.73 12.96
N TYR A 43 -10.37 8.35 11.77
CA TYR A 43 -9.90 7.78 10.51
C TYR A 43 -8.57 8.37 10.05
N PHE A 44 -8.33 9.64 10.26
CA PHE A 44 -7.16 10.34 9.74
C PHE A 44 -6.48 11.16 10.83
N ALA A 45 -5.15 11.06 10.93
CA ALA A 45 -4.38 11.82 11.91
C ALA A 45 -4.26 13.31 11.52
N SER A 46 -4.38 13.62 10.23
CA SER A 46 -4.26 14.98 9.71
C SER A 46 -5.15 15.20 8.47
N LYS A 47 -5.27 16.45 8.06
CA LYS A 47 -5.90 16.83 6.80
C LYS A 47 -5.13 16.27 5.60
N ASP A 48 -3.82 16.30 5.66
CA ASP A 48 -2.91 15.77 4.65
C ASP A 48 -3.12 14.25 4.47
N ASP A 49 -3.24 13.51 5.59
CA ASP A 49 -3.55 12.09 5.55
C ASP A 49 -4.92 11.80 4.93
N ALA A 50 -5.92 12.64 5.21
CA ALA A 50 -7.24 12.49 4.60
C ALA A 50 -7.21 12.71 3.09
N VAL A 51 -6.50 13.73 2.63
CA VAL A 51 -6.32 14.03 1.20
C VAL A 51 -5.62 12.88 0.48
N LEU A 52 -4.59 12.30 1.09
CA LEU A 52 -3.86 11.16 0.55
C LEU A 52 -4.60 9.83 0.73
N GLY A 53 -5.68 9.79 1.53
CA GLY A 53 -6.38 8.55 1.84
C GLY A 53 -5.63 7.63 2.81
N LEU A 54 -4.66 8.17 3.56
CA LEU A 54 -3.82 7.44 4.50
C LEU A 54 -4.56 7.24 5.84
N SER A 55 -5.51 6.32 5.87
CA SER A 55 -6.28 6.05 7.09
C SER A 55 -5.41 5.45 8.19
N ALA A 56 -5.48 6.03 9.40
CA ALA A 56 -4.86 5.48 10.60
C ALA A 56 -5.63 4.25 11.14
N ARG A 57 -6.91 4.18 10.85
CA ARG A 57 -7.80 3.05 11.14
C ARG A 57 -8.24 2.42 9.81
N GLY A 58 -7.34 1.64 9.20
CA GLY A 58 -7.82 0.52 8.41
C GLY A 58 -8.61 -0.44 9.33
N ASP A 59 -9.43 -1.30 8.77
CA ASP A 59 -10.10 -2.35 9.55
C ASP A 59 -9.02 -3.16 10.31
N THR A 60 -8.87 -2.86 11.62
CA THR A 60 -7.82 -3.43 12.47
C THR A 60 -7.94 -4.96 12.49
N ALA A 61 -9.17 -5.48 12.52
CA ALA A 61 -9.42 -6.92 12.53
C ALA A 61 -8.99 -7.55 11.19
N ALA A 62 -9.34 -6.95 10.06
CA ALA A 62 -8.89 -7.42 8.75
C ALA A 62 -7.37 -7.29 8.57
N LYS A 63 -6.74 -6.25 9.15
CA LYS A 63 -5.28 -6.14 9.17
C LYS A 63 -4.64 -7.27 9.97
N GLU A 64 -5.10 -7.52 11.19
CA GLU A 64 -4.60 -8.59 12.07
C GLU A 64 -4.80 -9.97 11.44
N GLU A 65 -5.94 -10.20 10.78
CA GLU A 65 -6.19 -11.45 10.06
C GLU A 65 -5.21 -11.65 8.90
N ARG A 66 -4.96 -10.63 8.09
CA ARG A 66 -3.99 -10.67 6.98
C ARG A 66 -2.57 -10.95 7.48
N GLU A 67 -2.14 -10.24 8.52
CA GLU A 67 -0.82 -10.45 9.13
C GLU A 67 -0.69 -11.86 9.72
N THR A 68 -1.72 -12.36 10.39
CA THR A 68 -1.75 -13.72 10.94
C THR A 68 -1.63 -14.76 9.82
N ARG A 69 -2.39 -14.58 8.73
CA ARG A 69 -2.32 -15.47 7.56
C ARG A 69 -0.93 -15.46 6.92
N PHE A 70 -0.34 -14.29 6.76
CA PHE A 70 1.00 -14.15 6.22
C PHE A 70 2.04 -14.84 7.11
N LEU A 71 1.99 -14.65 8.42
CA LEU A 71 2.90 -15.29 9.37
C LEU A 71 2.79 -16.81 9.38
N ALA A 72 1.58 -17.35 9.23
CA ALA A 72 1.34 -18.81 9.19
C ALA A 72 1.95 -19.50 7.96
N GLY A 73 2.30 -18.76 6.91
CA GLY A 73 2.92 -19.33 5.70
C GLY A 73 4.43 -19.58 5.80
N GLY A 74 5.08 -19.14 6.89
CA GLY A 74 6.53 -19.30 7.10
C GLY A 74 6.90 -20.50 7.95
N ASP A 75 8.20 -20.75 8.00
CA ASP A 75 8.82 -21.73 8.93
C ASP A 75 9.98 -21.05 9.66
N PRO A 76 9.74 -20.47 10.86
CA PRO A 76 10.76 -19.76 11.61
C PRO A 76 11.88 -20.66 12.15
N THR A 77 11.79 -21.99 11.98
CA THR A 77 12.81 -22.95 12.40
C THR A 77 13.74 -23.35 11.26
N SER A 78 13.43 -22.93 10.02
CA SER A 78 14.22 -23.25 8.82
C SER A 78 15.41 -22.30 8.65
N ASP A 79 16.56 -22.82 8.25
CA ASP A 79 17.72 -22.03 7.85
C ASP A 79 17.55 -21.33 6.48
N ARG A 80 16.48 -21.65 5.76
CA ARG A 80 16.18 -21.14 4.42
C ARG A 80 14.87 -20.38 4.43
N THR A 81 14.83 -19.27 3.69
CA THR A 81 13.59 -18.54 3.44
C THR A 81 12.59 -19.41 2.66
N SER A 82 11.33 -19.27 3.00
CA SER A 82 10.22 -20.01 2.39
C SER A 82 10.18 -19.77 0.86
N ALA A 83 10.02 -20.84 0.09
CA ALA A 83 9.89 -20.75 -1.37
C ALA A 83 8.66 -19.90 -1.80
N ARG A 84 7.66 -19.78 -0.92
CA ARG A 84 6.43 -19.01 -1.14
C ARG A 84 6.49 -17.58 -0.64
N LEU A 85 7.61 -17.13 -0.06
CA LEU A 85 7.70 -15.80 0.54
C LEU A 85 7.22 -14.67 -0.38
N LEU A 86 7.68 -14.66 -1.63
CA LEU A 86 7.29 -13.62 -2.60
C LEU A 86 5.83 -13.75 -3.07
N ASP A 87 5.27 -14.97 -3.13
CA ASP A 87 3.85 -15.16 -3.43
C ASP A 87 2.98 -14.60 -2.32
N ASP A 88 3.31 -14.95 -1.09
CA ASP A 88 2.54 -14.54 0.08
C ASP A 88 2.68 -13.03 0.34
N LEU A 89 3.83 -12.43 0.00
CA LEU A 89 3.98 -10.95 -0.02
C LEU A 89 3.10 -10.31 -1.10
N ALA A 90 3.00 -10.93 -2.27
CA ALA A 90 2.12 -10.44 -3.34
C ALA A 90 0.63 -10.57 -2.94
N GLU A 91 0.22 -11.67 -2.32
CA GLU A 91 -1.12 -11.85 -1.76
C GLU A 91 -1.42 -10.78 -0.70
N LEU A 92 -0.48 -10.52 0.21
CA LEU A 92 -0.60 -9.48 1.23
C LEU A 92 -0.80 -8.09 0.62
N ALA A 93 -0.04 -7.76 -0.43
CA ALA A 93 -0.17 -6.50 -1.15
C ALA A 93 -1.53 -6.36 -1.85
N ILE A 94 -1.99 -7.41 -2.55
CA ILE A 94 -3.30 -7.45 -3.22
C ILE A 94 -4.43 -7.30 -2.21
N ASP A 95 -4.39 -8.00 -1.09
CA ASP A 95 -5.39 -7.91 -0.02
C ASP A 95 -5.46 -6.48 0.56
N ARG A 96 -4.32 -5.81 0.71
CA ARG A 96 -4.26 -4.41 1.15
C ARG A 96 -4.90 -3.47 0.13
N TRP A 97 -4.57 -3.63 -1.17
CA TRP A 97 -5.12 -2.78 -2.23
C TRP A 97 -6.62 -2.98 -2.41
N THR A 98 -7.08 -4.23 -2.32
CA THR A 98 -8.51 -4.56 -2.39
C THR A 98 -9.27 -3.97 -1.20
N SER A 99 -8.72 -4.10 0.01
CA SER A 99 -9.34 -3.54 1.24
C SER A 99 -9.34 -1.99 1.24
N ALA A 100 -8.38 -1.37 0.57
CA ALA A 100 -8.34 0.08 0.38
C ALA A 100 -9.21 0.56 -0.78
N GLU A 101 -9.95 -0.33 -1.46
CA GLU A 101 -10.80 -0.01 -2.63
C GLU A 101 -10.01 0.80 -3.69
N VAL A 102 -8.75 0.39 -3.97
CA VAL A 102 -7.89 1.11 -4.92
C VAL A 102 -8.45 1.00 -6.34
N THR A 103 -8.90 2.13 -6.88
CA THR A 103 -9.37 2.27 -8.26
C THR A 103 -8.46 3.20 -9.07
N VAL A 104 -8.57 3.14 -10.39
CA VAL A 104 -7.82 4.05 -11.30
C VAL A 104 -8.16 5.50 -10.99
N GLU A 105 -9.45 5.81 -10.74
CA GLU A 105 -9.92 7.15 -10.38
C GLU A 105 -9.26 7.62 -9.09
N HIS A 106 -9.24 6.76 -8.08
CA HIS A 106 -8.63 7.07 -6.78
C HIS A 106 -7.15 7.44 -6.93
N VAL A 107 -6.38 6.62 -7.65
CA VAL A 107 -4.94 6.89 -7.84
C VAL A 107 -4.71 8.17 -8.64
N ARG A 108 -5.52 8.42 -9.68
CA ARG A 108 -5.44 9.67 -10.47
C ARG A 108 -5.79 10.91 -9.66
N GLU A 109 -6.81 10.82 -8.79
CA GLU A 109 -7.15 11.91 -7.88
C GLU A 109 -6.00 12.23 -6.92
N VAL A 110 -5.37 11.22 -6.32
CA VAL A 110 -4.21 11.40 -5.45
C VAL A 110 -3.03 12.00 -6.24
N GLN A 111 -2.76 11.51 -7.44
CA GLN A 111 -1.70 12.05 -8.29
C GLN A 111 -1.94 13.53 -8.61
N ALA A 112 -3.15 13.90 -9.03
CA ALA A 112 -3.50 15.29 -9.36
C ALA A 112 -3.32 16.23 -8.15
N VAL A 113 -3.65 15.74 -6.95
CA VAL A 113 -3.48 16.52 -5.72
C VAL A 113 -2.00 16.67 -5.36
N VAL A 114 -1.18 15.62 -5.50
CA VAL A 114 0.27 15.67 -5.24
C VAL A 114 0.98 16.60 -6.24
N GLU A 115 0.57 16.59 -7.51
CA GLU A 115 1.10 17.51 -8.53
C GLU A 115 0.80 18.98 -8.18
N ARG A 116 -0.39 19.26 -7.62
CA ARG A 116 -0.80 20.61 -7.21
C ARG A 116 -0.16 21.05 -5.89
N GLU A 117 0.05 20.12 -4.98
CA GLU A 117 0.58 20.36 -3.62
C GLU A 117 1.83 19.48 -3.38
N PRO A 118 2.99 19.85 -3.93
CA PRO A 118 4.21 19.01 -3.88
C PRO A 118 4.66 18.63 -2.47
N ARG A 119 4.28 19.40 -1.44
CA ARG A 119 4.56 19.07 -0.03
C ARG A 119 3.95 17.73 0.41
N LEU A 120 2.85 17.31 -0.23
CA LEU A 120 2.23 16.02 0.04
C LEU A 120 3.10 14.83 -0.41
N LEU A 121 4.01 15.05 -1.38
CA LEU A 121 4.94 14.01 -1.80
C LEU A 121 5.83 13.52 -0.66
N THR A 122 6.32 14.44 0.19
CA THR A 122 7.09 14.07 1.37
C THR A 122 6.29 13.13 2.27
N ARG A 123 5.00 13.42 2.47
CA ARG A 123 4.12 12.58 3.29
C ARG A 123 3.89 11.19 2.67
N CYS A 124 3.77 11.13 1.34
CA CYS A 124 3.70 9.85 0.61
C CYS A 124 4.98 9.02 0.82
N ILE A 125 6.15 9.64 0.69
CA ILE A 125 7.44 8.96 0.88
C ILE A 125 7.60 8.47 2.32
N GLU A 126 7.30 9.30 3.32
CA GLU A 126 7.32 8.90 4.72
C GLU A 126 6.43 7.68 4.99
N ARG A 127 5.25 7.66 4.37
CA ARG A 127 4.32 6.54 4.51
C ARG A 127 4.89 5.28 3.87
N VAL A 128 5.41 5.36 2.65
CA VAL A 128 6.02 4.21 1.96
C VAL A 128 7.18 3.64 2.77
N LEU A 129 8.06 4.48 3.32
CA LEU A 129 9.18 4.06 4.16
C LEU A 129 8.71 3.44 5.50
N ALA A 130 7.62 3.94 6.08
CA ALA A 130 7.05 3.36 7.29
C ALA A 130 6.44 1.99 7.02
N ASP A 131 5.70 1.83 5.93
CA ASP A 131 5.11 0.55 5.53
C ASP A 131 6.21 -0.47 5.18
N GLU A 132 7.28 -0.05 4.49
CA GLU A 132 8.44 -0.91 4.19
C GLU A 132 9.09 -1.48 5.45
N ARG A 133 9.29 -0.68 6.50
CA ARG A 133 9.83 -1.16 7.78
C ARG A 133 8.92 -2.20 8.42
N VAL A 134 7.61 -1.94 8.44
CA VAL A 134 6.63 -2.89 8.99
C VAL A 134 6.67 -4.22 8.21
N ASP A 135 6.79 -4.16 6.89
CA ASP A 135 6.86 -5.36 6.06
C ASP A 135 8.15 -6.14 6.26
N ILE A 136 9.30 -5.46 6.44
CA ILE A 136 10.57 -6.10 6.78
C ILE A 136 10.46 -6.84 8.12
N GLU A 137 9.94 -6.19 9.17
CA GLU A 137 9.73 -6.80 10.49
C GLU A 137 8.77 -8.01 10.39
N LEU A 138 7.77 -7.93 9.54
CA LEU A 138 6.81 -9.01 9.32
C LEU A 138 7.47 -10.23 8.65
N VAL A 139 8.34 -10.00 7.66
CA VAL A 139 9.13 -11.05 7.01
C VAL A 139 10.13 -11.68 7.98
N GLU A 140 10.84 -10.86 8.77
CA GLU A 140 11.78 -11.34 9.80
C GLU A 140 11.08 -12.28 10.79
N ARG A 141 9.93 -11.88 11.30
CA ARG A 141 9.12 -12.69 12.22
C ARG A 141 8.64 -13.99 11.58
N ARG A 142 8.20 -13.93 10.33
CA ARG A 142 7.70 -15.07 9.58
C ARG A 142 8.76 -16.13 9.34
N GLU A 143 9.94 -15.70 8.92
CA GLU A 143 11.04 -16.58 8.51
C GLU A 143 12.04 -16.85 9.65
N GLY A 144 11.78 -16.38 10.88
CA GLY A 144 12.68 -16.54 12.02
C GLY A 144 14.03 -15.84 11.84
N LEU A 145 14.07 -14.77 11.06
CA LEU A 145 15.29 -14.03 10.76
C LEU A 145 15.63 -13.02 11.87
N PRO A 146 16.91 -12.73 12.11
CA PRO A 146 17.30 -11.67 13.04
C PRO A 146 16.87 -10.29 12.50
N ALA A 147 16.65 -9.34 13.42
CA ALA A 147 16.34 -7.97 13.04
C ALA A 147 17.46 -7.36 12.18
N GLY A 148 17.07 -6.75 11.07
CA GLY A 148 17.99 -6.17 10.08
C GLY A 148 18.57 -7.20 9.09
N ASP A 149 18.00 -8.39 8.98
CA ASP A 149 18.45 -9.38 8.01
C ASP A 149 18.25 -8.89 6.56
N LEU A 150 19.32 -8.95 5.79
CA LEU A 150 19.33 -8.48 4.40
C LEU A 150 18.34 -9.24 3.51
N ARG A 151 18.04 -10.50 3.81
CA ARG A 151 17.07 -11.31 3.05
C ARG A 151 15.67 -10.74 3.15
N ALA A 152 15.25 -10.35 4.37
CA ALA A 152 13.96 -9.71 4.60
C ALA A 152 13.86 -8.38 3.85
N ALA A 153 14.85 -7.50 4.01
CA ALA A 153 14.90 -6.22 3.32
C ALA A 153 14.89 -6.39 1.78
N THR A 154 15.64 -7.37 1.26
CA THR A 154 15.69 -7.66 -0.18
C THR A 154 14.35 -8.15 -0.72
N ALA A 155 13.68 -9.07 -0.01
CA ALA A 155 12.37 -9.57 -0.41
C ALA A 155 11.33 -8.45 -0.50
N VAL A 156 11.30 -7.56 0.50
CA VAL A 156 10.40 -6.40 0.52
C VAL A 156 10.76 -5.40 -0.59
N SER A 157 12.04 -5.13 -0.82
CA SER A 157 12.49 -4.25 -1.91
C SER A 157 12.09 -4.77 -3.30
N ILE A 158 12.22 -6.09 -3.53
CA ILE A 158 11.74 -6.72 -4.78
C ILE A 158 10.22 -6.51 -4.91
N MET A 159 9.47 -6.78 -3.85
CA MET A 159 8.01 -6.60 -3.88
C MET A 159 7.61 -5.15 -4.13
N ASN A 160 8.26 -4.17 -3.50
CA ASN A 160 8.01 -2.74 -3.72
C ASN A 160 8.32 -2.32 -5.17
N ALA A 161 9.40 -2.85 -5.77
CA ALA A 161 9.72 -2.60 -7.17
C ALA A 161 8.64 -3.16 -8.12
N LEU A 162 8.16 -4.38 -7.87
CA LEU A 162 7.08 -5.01 -8.64
C LEU A 162 5.75 -4.24 -8.46
N ALA A 163 5.42 -3.85 -7.22
CA ALA A 163 4.24 -3.06 -6.91
C ALA A 163 4.24 -1.71 -7.66
N GLY A 164 5.34 -0.97 -7.61
CA GLY A 164 5.47 0.29 -8.34
C GLY A 164 5.34 0.13 -9.86
N ALA A 165 5.89 -0.95 -10.43
CA ALA A 165 5.72 -1.28 -11.84
C ALA A 165 4.27 -1.68 -12.18
N THR A 166 3.60 -2.39 -11.26
CA THR A 166 2.19 -2.78 -11.37
C THR A 166 1.28 -1.54 -11.42
N PHE A 167 1.47 -0.59 -10.52
CA PHE A 167 0.68 0.65 -10.53
C PHE A 167 0.88 1.47 -11.81
N ARG A 168 2.10 1.58 -12.32
CA ARG A 168 2.35 2.29 -13.60
C ARG A 168 1.60 1.66 -14.76
N GLU A 169 1.56 0.32 -14.84
CA GLU A 169 0.81 -0.39 -15.88
C GLU A 169 -0.71 -0.27 -15.68
N PHE A 170 -1.16 -0.40 -14.41
CA PHE A 170 -2.57 -0.26 -14.06
C PHE A 170 -3.16 1.10 -14.47
N LEU A 171 -2.37 2.17 -14.35
CA LEU A 171 -2.78 3.52 -14.75
C LEU A 171 -2.67 3.81 -16.25
N ALA A 172 -2.08 2.91 -17.04
CA ALA A 172 -1.96 3.10 -18.48
C ALA A 172 -3.35 3.17 -19.14
N PRO A 173 -3.56 4.11 -20.09
CA PRO A 173 -4.89 4.35 -20.70
C PRO A 173 -5.51 3.12 -21.36
N ALA A 174 -4.69 2.20 -21.87
CA ALA A 174 -5.14 0.99 -22.58
C ALA A 174 -5.25 -0.23 -21.66
N ASN A 175 -4.98 -0.08 -20.35
CA ASN A 175 -5.03 -1.22 -19.44
C ASN A 175 -6.47 -1.62 -19.11
N THR A 176 -6.73 -2.92 -19.16
CA THR A 176 -7.99 -3.55 -18.76
C THR A 176 -7.80 -4.59 -17.66
N ASP A 177 -6.56 -4.87 -17.29
CA ASP A 177 -6.22 -5.91 -16.32
C ASP A 177 -6.33 -5.38 -14.88
N SER A 178 -6.60 -6.30 -13.96
CA SER A 178 -6.60 -5.98 -12.52
C SER A 178 -5.19 -5.81 -11.98
N LEU A 179 -5.05 -5.12 -10.83
CA LEU A 179 -3.78 -5.05 -10.08
C LEU A 179 -3.22 -6.44 -9.78
N ALA A 180 -4.09 -7.41 -9.46
CA ALA A 180 -3.71 -8.78 -9.16
C ALA A 180 -3.10 -9.50 -10.38
N ASP A 181 -3.74 -9.39 -11.55
CA ASP A 181 -3.25 -10.02 -12.78
C ASP A 181 -1.91 -9.45 -13.23
N ILE A 182 -1.77 -8.12 -13.15
CA ILE A 182 -0.53 -7.44 -13.50
C ILE A 182 0.60 -7.87 -12.55
N LEU A 183 0.36 -7.87 -11.24
CA LEU A 183 1.36 -8.27 -10.25
C LEU A 183 1.78 -9.73 -10.43
N ALA A 184 0.84 -10.63 -10.65
CA ALA A 184 1.10 -12.05 -10.89
C ALA A 184 2.02 -12.28 -12.11
N ARG A 185 1.75 -11.60 -13.24
CA ARG A 185 2.61 -11.67 -14.43
C ARG A 185 4.02 -11.16 -14.17
N ARG A 186 4.15 -10.04 -13.43
CA ARG A 186 5.44 -9.45 -13.09
C ARG A 186 6.25 -10.33 -12.16
N LEU A 187 5.58 -10.96 -11.18
CA LEU A 187 6.23 -11.90 -10.27
C LEU A 187 6.72 -13.15 -11.02
N ALA A 188 5.93 -13.68 -11.94
CA ALA A 188 6.33 -14.80 -12.78
C ALA A 188 7.56 -14.44 -13.66
N ALA A 189 7.58 -13.26 -14.26
CA ALA A 189 8.72 -12.77 -15.05
C ALA A 189 9.98 -12.60 -14.19
N ALA A 190 9.86 -12.04 -12.98
CA ALA A 190 10.98 -11.89 -12.05
C ALA A 190 11.57 -13.26 -11.66
N ARG A 191 10.73 -14.26 -11.42
CA ARG A 191 11.16 -15.64 -11.13
C ARG A 191 11.90 -16.27 -12.29
N ALA A 192 11.36 -16.12 -13.50
CA ALA A 192 12.02 -16.68 -14.71
C ALA A 192 13.43 -16.10 -14.92
N LEU A 193 13.62 -14.80 -14.66
CA LEU A 193 14.92 -14.17 -14.73
C LEU A 193 15.90 -14.73 -13.70
N LEU A 194 15.47 -14.84 -12.42
CA LEU A 194 16.32 -15.32 -11.33
C LEU A 194 16.65 -16.82 -11.43
N SER A 195 15.73 -17.64 -11.95
CA SER A 195 15.96 -19.09 -12.13
C SER A 195 16.95 -19.38 -13.25
N HIS A 196 16.97 -18.59 -14.32
CA HIS A 196 17.84 -18.81 -15.46
C HIS A 196 19.34 -18.57 -15.13
N ASP A 197 19.64 -17.66 -14.21
CA ASP A 197 21.02 -17.38 -13.78
C ASP A 197 21.59 -18.48 -12.87
N LEU A 198 20.74 -19.19 -12.11
CA LEU A 198 21.17 -20.28 -11.23
C LEU A 198 21.62 -21.54 -12.00
N GLU A 199 20.98 -21.83 -13.15
CA GLU A 199 21.35 -22.97 -14.02
C GLU A 199 22.68 -22.76 -14.76
N ARG A 200 23.12 -21.51 -14.95
CA ARG A 200 24.40 -21.19 -15.63
C ARG A 200 25.61 -21.21 -14.71
N THR A 201 25.40 -21.31 -13.41
CA THR A 201 26.47 -21.22 -12.39
C THR A 201 26.72 -22.59 -11.72
N SER A 202 25.98 -23.63 -12.09
CA SER A 202 26.16 -25.04 -11.69
C SER A 202 26.82 -25.85 -12.77
#